data_cdf1b4db177507ca183c630c706e42fb
#
_entry.id   cdf1b4db177507ca183c630c706e42fb
#
_cell.length_a   1.000
_cell.length_b   1.000
_cell.length_c   1.000
_cell.angle_alpha   90.00
_cell.angle_beta   90.00
_cell.angle_gamma   90.00
#
_symmetry.space_group_name_H-M   'P 1'
#
loop_
_entity.id
_entity.type
_entity.pdbx_description
1 polymer ?
#
loop_
_entity_poly.entity_id
_entity_poly.type
_entity_poly.pdbx_seq_one_letter_code
_entity_poly.pdbx_strand_id
1 'polypeptide(L)'
;LHVVEFIEEMIEAGKSSTLREMYYISEGWGLGKFGSQNESNNLAEDLEVVTSCLREDFKLRPEEDGARMIGNITVNELNRRGQWMTINARDDVGDSGYGVPYNVEIEKIELKEHDVNFLMAIETGGMFDRLIENGFDEDYKCGLIHLKGQPARSTRRIIKRMNEEWDLPVVVFLDGDPWSFRIFASIAYGAIKTAHISEYLATPSATYLGITADDILAYDLPADELSKKDIEALNAELSDPRFADGWWQDQINMMLEVGKKAEQQSLAKYGLDFV
;
A
#
# COMPACT_ATOMS: atom_id res chain seq x y z
N LEU A 1 26.68 9.41 -13.06
CA LEU A 1 27.74 8.42 -13.15
C LEU A 1 27.93 7.69 -11.80
N HIS A 2 28.20 8.38 -10.70
CA HIS A 2 28.42 7.78 -9.37
C HIS A 2 27.26 6.87 -8.89
N VAL A 3 26.02 7.22 -9.20
CA VAL A 3 24.86 6.37 -8.84
C VAL A 3 24.89 5.06 -9.63
N VAL A 4 25.28 5.08 -10.89
CA VAL A 4 25.40 3.87 -11.70
C VAL A 4 26.52 2.98 -11.15
N GLU A 5 27.68 3.54 -10.87
CA GLU A 5 28.80 2.83 -10.22
C GLU A 5 28.37 2.21 -8.88
N PHE A 6 27.64 2.95 -8.05
CA PHE A 6 27.10 2.46 -6.78
C PHE A 6 26.10 1.29 -6.98
N ILE A 7 25.23 1.38 -7.97
CA ILE A 7 24.28 0.31 -8.30
C ILE A 7 25.02 -0.94 -8.77
N GLU A 8 26.01 -0.79 -9.64
CA GLU A 8 26.85 -1.89 -10.12
C GLU A 8 27.55 -2.60 -8.95
N GLU A 9 28.18 -1.83 -8.04
CA GLU A 9 28.82 -2.37 -6.83
C GLU A 9 27.82 -3.14 -5.94
N MET A 10 26.59 -2.65 -5.77
CA MET A 10 25.56 -3.34 -5.00
C MET A 10 25.15 -4.66 -5.66
N ILE A 11 24.93 -4.66 -6.98
CA ILE A 11 24.56 -5.85 -7.73
C ILE A 11 25.66 -6.91 -7.64
N GLU A 12 26.92 -6.54 -7.88
CA GLU A 12 28.07 -7.43 -7.80
C GLU A 12 28.26 -8.00 -6.39
N ALA A 13 28.05 -7.18 -5.36
CA ALA A 13 28.17 -7.59 -3.96
C ALA A 13 26.95 -8.38 -3.44
N GLY A 14 25.88 -8.50 -4.23
CA GLY A 14 24.61 -9.12 -3.80
C GLY A 14 23.95 -8.38 -2.63
N LYS A 15 24.14 -7.06 -2.56
CA LYS A 15 23.62 -6.19 -1.50
C LYS A 15 22.48 -5.30 -2.03
N SER A 16 21.77 -4.68 -1.11
CA SER A 16 20.75 -3.66 -1.39
C SER A 16 21.00 -2.45 -0.50
N SER A 17 20.50 -1.29 -0.91
CA SER A 17 20.55 -0.06 -0.14
C SER A 17 19.18 0.61 -0.12
N THR A 18 18.89 1.37 0.94
CA THR A 18 17.77 2.29 0.91
C THR A 18 18.14 3.57 0.15
N LEU A 19 17.14 4.31 -0.32
CA LEU A 19 17.37 5.63 -0.93
C LEU A 19 18.04 6.59 0.05
N ARG A 20 17.80 6.41 1.34
CA ARG A 20 18.40 7.22 2.40
C ARG A 20 19.86 6.86 2.62
N GLU A 21 20.19 5.57 2.62
CA GLU A 21 21.59 5.12 2.67
C GLU A 21 22.36 5.63 1.44
N MET A 22 21.78 5.56 0.24
CA MET A 22 22.40 6.11 -0.97
C MET A 22 22.66 7.61 -0.83
N TYR A 23 21.74 8.37 -0.25
CA TYR A 23 21.94 9.78 0.03
C TYR A 23 23.15 10.01 0.94
N TYR A 24 23.27 9.28 2.05
CA TYR A 24 24.43 9.40 2.95
C TYR A 24 25.74 8.92 2.32
N ILE A 25 25.71 7.85 1.53
CA ILE A 25 26.90 7.37 0.81
C ILE A 25 27.40 8.44 -0.18
N SER A 26 26.49 9.20 -0.78
CA SER A 26 26.84 10.27 -1.71
C SER A 26 27.69 11.38 -1.09
N GLU A 27 27.69 11.53 0.23
CA GLU A 27 28.58 12.49 0.91
C GLU A 27 30.05 12.24 0.60
N GLY A 28 30.43 10.99 0.25
CA GLY A 28 31.77 10.61 -0.20
C GLY A 28 32.06 10.91 -1.68
N TRP A 29 31.07 11.31 -2.48
CA TRP A 29 31.22 11.50 -3.93
C TRP A 29 31.76 12.89 -4.34
N GLY A 30 32.18 13.71 -3.40
CA GLY A 30 32.75 15.04 -3.68
C GLY A 30 31.74 15.97 -4.36
N LEU A 31 32.04 16.42 -5.57
CA LEU A 31 31.13 17.27 -6.34
C LEU A 31 29.85 16.57 -6.82
N GLY A 32 29.82 15.24 -6.80
CA GLY A 32 28.66 14.43 -7.21
C GLY A 32 27.68 14.13 -6.09
N LYS A 33 27.89 14.67 -4.87
CA LYS A 33 27.01 14.45 -3.74
C LYS A 33 25.63 15.08 -3.96
N PHE A 34 24.59 14.45 -3.42
CA PHE A 34 23.25 15.03 -3.44
C PHE A 34 23.12 16.24 -2.49
N GLY A 35 22.44 17.27 -2.93
CA GLY A 35 22.14 18.44 -2.10
C GLY A 35 20.99 18.20 -1.09
N SER A 36 20.18 17.17 -1.34
CA SER A 36 19.07 16.78 -0.46
C SER A 36 18.62 15.35 -0.72
N GLN A 37 17.88 14.76 0.24
CA GLN A 37 17.23 13.46 0.07
C GLN A 37 16.25 13.45 -1.12
N ASN A 38 15.57 14.57 -1.38
CA ASN A 38 14.66 14.69 -2.53
C ASN A 38 15.39 14.57 -3.86
N GLU A 39 16.60 15.08 -3.97
CA GLU A 39 17.42 14.93 -5.18
C GLU A 39 17.79 13.46 -5.43
N SER A 40 18.20 12.76 -4.37
CA SER A 40 18.44 11.31 -4.42
C SER A 40 17.20 10.53 -4.86
N ASN A 41 16.03 10.85 -4.28
CA ASN A 41 14.76 10.21 -4.63
C ASN A 41 14.36 10.48 -6.08
N ASN A 42 14.47 11.73 -6.54
CA ASN A 42 14.13 12.11 -7.91
C ASN A 42 15.04 11.42 -8.92
N LEU A 43 16.34 11.31 -8.63
CA LEU A 43 17.26 10.62 -9.52
C LEU A 43 16.93 9.13 -9.64
N ALA A 44 16.51 8.47 -8.55
CA ALA A 44 16.04 7.09 -8.62
C ALA A 44 14.79 6.95 -9.50
N GLU A 45 13.86 7.92 -9.45
CA GLU A 45 12.69 7.97 -10.33
C GLU A 45 13.10 8.21 -11.80
N ASP A 46 14.05 9.13 -12.05
CA ASP A 46 14.58 9.38 -13.40
C ASP A 46 15.24 8.13 -13.99
N LEU A 47 15.97 7.36 -13.17
CA LEU A 47 16.56 6.10 -13.61
C LEU A 47 15.49 5.08 -13.99
N GLU A 48 14.40 4.95 -13.25
CA GLU A 48 13.28 4.08 -13.61
C GLU A 48 12.69 4.46 -14.98
N VAL A 49 12.51 5.76 -15.22
CA VAL A 49 11.99 6.26 -16.51
C VAL A 49 12.95 5.97 -17.66
N VAL A 50 14.24 6.25 -17.48
CA VAL A 50 15.24 6.13 -18.55
C VAL A 50 15.53 4.67 -18.91
N THR A 51 15.54 3.79 -17.91
CA THR A 51 15.90 2.38 -18.08
C THR A 51 14.68 1.48 -18.30
N SER A 52 13.46 1.96 -17.99
CA SER A 52 12.24 1.14 -17.92
C SER A 52 12.38 -0.06 -16.96
N CYS A 53 13.20 0.08 -15.92
CA CYS A 53 13.37 -0.88 -14.85
C CYS A 53 12.87 -0.31 -13.54
N LEU A 54 12.48 -1.17 -12.61
CA LEU A 54 12.07 -0.73 -11.27
C LEU A 54 13.30 -0.47 -10.39
N ARG A 55 13.16 0.41 -9.40
CA ARG A 55 14.25 0.66 -8.42
C ARG A 55 14.66 -0.60 -7.65
N GLU A 56 13.75 -1.54 -7.50
CA GLU A 56 14.00 -2.85 -6.90
C GLU A 56 15.00 -3.68 -7.72
N ASP A 57 14.99 -3.55 -9.06
CA ASP A 57 15.95 -4.18 -9.96
C ASP A 57 17.36 -3.61 -9.74
N PHE A 58 17.43 -2.33 -9.40
CA PHE A 58 18.68 -1.64 -9.02
C PHE A 58 19.11 -1.94 -7.58
N LYS A 59 18.42 -2.84 -6.87
CA LYS A 59 18.66 -3.14 -5.45
C LYS A 59 18.44 -1.95 -4.52
N LEU A 60 17.68 -0.94 -4.96
CA LEU A 60 17.22 0.16 -4.13
C LEU A 60 15.90 -0.20 -3.47
N ARG A 61 15.88 -0.29 -2.15
CA ARG A 61 14.72 -0.69 -1.36
C ARG A 61 14.10 0.50 -0.62
N PRO A 62 12.81 0.45 -0.26
CA PRO A 62 12.19 1.45 0.59
C PRO A 62 12.73 1.38 2.03
N GLU A 63 12.50 2.45 2.80
CA GLU A 63 12.78 2.49 4.24
C GLU A 63 11.70 1.75 5.04
N GLU A 64 10.44 1.86 4.58
CA GLU A 64 9.29 1.33 5.29
C GLU A 64 9.22 -0.19 5.19
N ASP A 65 8.79 -0.83 6.27
CA ASP A 65 8.40 -2.23 6.28
C ASP A 65 7.19 -2.45 5.37
N GLY A 66 7.15 -3.61 4.72
CA GLY A 66 6.00 -4.04 3.95
C GLY A 66 4.75 -4.28 4.81
N ALA A 67 3.65 -4.59 4.16
CA ALA A 67 2.38 -4.95 4.80
C ALA A 67 2.51 -6.20 5.69
N ARG A 68 1.51 -6.38 6.57
CA ARG A 68 1.21 -7.67 7.19
C ARG A 68 0.01 -8.29 6.48
N MET A 69 0.00 -9.60 6.31
CA MET A 69 -1.10 -10.33 5.67
C MET A 69 -1.53 -11.52 6.52
N ILE A 70 -2.83 -11.74 6.63
CA ILE A 70 -3.47 -12.91 7.25
C ILE A 70 -4.51 -13.46 6.28
N GLY A 71 -4.67 -14.78 6.28
CA GLY A 71 -5.68 -15.48 5.49
C GLY A 71 -5.14 -16.79 4.94
N ASN A 72 -6.03 -17.65 4.43
CA ASN A 72 -5.61 -18.92 3.83
C ASN A 72 -4.99 -18.71 2.45
N ILE A 73 -3.79 -18.16 2.46
CA ILE A 73 -2.98 -17.81 1.30
C ILE A 73 -1.59 -18.41 1.49
N THR A 74 -1.17 -19.24 0.54
CA THR A 74 0.12 -19.90 0.58
C THR A 74 1.07 -19.31 -0.45
N VAL A 75 2.26 -18.93 -0.01
CA VAL A 75 3.34 -18.45 -0.85
C VAL A 75 4.60 -19.30 -0.70
N ASN A 76 5.42 -19.35 -1.73
CA ASN A 76 6.81 -19.75 -1.59
C ASN A 76 7.67 -18.51 -1.52
N GLU A 77 8.47 -18.36 -0.49
CA GLU A 77 9.41 -17.26 -0.32
C GLU A 77 10.85 -17.77 -0.39
N LEU A 78 11.68 -17.15 -1.22
CA LEU A 78 13.11 -17.41 -1.26
C LEU A 78 13.79 -16.74 -0.06
N ASN A 79 14.29 -17.54 0.87
CA ASN A 79 14.99 -17.03 2.04
C ASN A 79 16.41 -16.52 1.69
N ARG A 80 17.07 -15.85 2.67
CA ARG A 80 18.42 -15.32 2.50
C ARG A 80 19.52 -16.35 2.21
N ARG A 81 19.22 -17.66 2.37
CA ARG A 81 20.14 -18.77 2.10
C ARG A 81 19.91 -19.36 0.70
N GLY A 82 19.01 -18.79 -0.10
CA GLY A 82 18.66 -19.29 -1.41
C GLY A 82 17.78 -20.54 -1.39
N GLN A 83 17.03 -20.77 -0.31
CA GLN A 83 16.10 -21.90 -0.18
C GLN A 83 14.67 -21.38 -0.23
N TRP A 84 13.82 -22.04 -0.99
CA TRP A 84 12.40 -21.78 -1.03
C TRP A 84 11.73 -22.34 0.22
N MET A 85 10.91 -21.50 0.84
CA MET A 85 10.10 -21.84 2.04
C MET A 85 8.63 -21.67 1.67
N THR A 86 7.84 -22.70 1.87
CA THR A 86 6.38 -22.61 1.73
C THR A 86 5.80 -22.09 3.04
N ILE A 87 5.01 -21.03 2.96
CA ILE A 87 4.42 -20.34 4.13
C ILE A 87 2.94 -20.10 3.84
N ASN A 88 2.05 -20.60 4.69
CA ASN A 88 0.65 -20.23 4.70
C ASN A 88 0.48 -19.01 5.65
N ALA A 89 -0.14 -17.94 5.14
CA ALA A 89 -0.29 -16.68 5.85
C ALA A 89 -1.33 -16.71 6.99
N ARG A 90 -1.90 -17.88 7.31
CA ARG A 90 -2.74 -18.13 8.47
C ARG A 90 -2.13 -19.21 9.38
N ASP A 91 -1.82 -20.36 8.80
CA ASP A 91 -1.51 -21.56 9.58
C ASP A 91 -0.02 -21.62 10.03
N ASP A 92 0.89 -20.95 9.31
CA ASP A 92 2.33 -20.95 9.57
C ASP A 92 2.85 -19.66 10.25
N VAL A 93 1.94 -18.74 10.62
CA VAL A 93 2.28 -17.46 11.24
C VAL A 93 1.52 -17.26 12.55
N GLY A 94 2.00 -16.36 13.39
CA GLY A 94 1.26 -15.91 14.58
C GLY A 94 0.32 -14.74 14.26
N ASP A 95 -0.29 -14.15 15.29
CA ASP A 95 -1.23 -13.03 15.19
C ASP A 95 -0.65 -11.80 14.50
N SER A 96 0.68 -11.68 14.43
CA SER A 96 1.35 -10.62 13.69
C SER A 96 1.22 -10.77 12.15
N GLY A 97 0.84 -11.95 11.66
CA GLY A 97 0.67 -12.25 10.25
C GLY A 97 1.98 -12.46 9.48
N TYR A 98 1.84 -12.77 8.20
CA TYR A 98 2.95 -12.86 7.26
C TYR A 98 3.45 -11.46 6.88
N GLY A 99 4.72 -11.18 7.14
CA GLY A 99 5.36 -9.92 6.74
C GLY A 99 5.72 -9.92 5.26
N VAL A 100 5.07 -9.07 4.48
CA VAL A 100 5.36 -8.92 3.05
C VAL A 100 6.75 -8.29 2.87
N PRO A 101 7.71 -8.95 2.19
CA PRO A 101 9.04 -8.39 2.00
C PRO A 101 9.03 -7.21 1.02
N TYR A 102 10.13 -6.44 0.99
CA TYR A 102 10.24 -5.29 0.09
C TYR A 102 10.29 -5.67 -1.40
N ASN A 103 10.80 -6.87 -1.72
CA ASN A 103 10.77 -7.43 -3.06
C ASN A 103 9.77 -8.59 -3.10
N VAL A 104 8.77 -8.46 -3.93
CA VAL A 104 7.69 -9.44 -4.11
C VAL A 104 7.59 -9.94 -5.55
N GLU A 105 8.65 -9.77 -6.34
CA GLU A 105 8.69 -10.33 -7.69
C GLU A 105 8.85 -11.86 -7.68
N ILE A 106 8.60 -12.49 -8.81
CA ILE A 106 8.52 -13.96 -8.92
C ILE A 106 9.80 -14.69 -8.51
N GLU A 107 10.95 -14.05 -8.65
CA GLU A 107 12.26 -14.58 -8.22
C GLU A 107 12.39 -14.63 -6.71
N LYS A 108 11.52 -13.95 -5.99
CA LYS A 108 11.52 -13.85 -4.52
C LYS A 108 10.29 -14.48 -3.90
N ILE A 109 9.12 -14.30 -4.51
CA ILE A 109 7.84 -14.81 -4.03
C ILE A 109 7.07 -15.44 -5.17
N GLU A 110 6.73 -16.72 -5.04
CA GLU A 110 5.75 -17.40 -5.87
C GLU A 110 4.41 -17.47 -5.13
N LEU A 111 3.34 -17.06 -5.80
CA LEU A 111 1.97 -17.28 -5.33
C LEU A 111 1.60 -18.74 -5.63
N LYS A 112 1.28 -19.56 -4.60
CA LYS A 112 1.06 -21.01 -4.75
C LYS A 112 -0.40 -21.37 -4.85
N GLU A 113 -1.15 -21.08 -3.80
CA GLU A 113 -2.57 -21.44 -3.69
C GLU A 113 -3.27 -20.54 -2.67
N HIS A 114 -4.57 -20.48 -2.74
CA HIS A 114 -5.43 -19.79 -1.77
C HIS A 114 -6.79 -20.46 -1.65
N ASP A 115 -7.45 -20.27 -0.50
CA ASP A 115 -8.89 -20.54 -0.30
C ASP A 115 -9.55 -19.28 0.27
N VAL A 116 -9.40 -18.19 -0.45
CA VAL A 116 -10.06 -16.90 -0.13
C VAL A 116 -10.86 -16.41 -1.33
N ASN A 117 -11.94 -15.69 -1.05
CA ASN A 117 -12.85 -15.15 -2.07
C ASN A 117 -12.44 -13.74 -2.53
N PHE A 118 -11.77 -12.98 -1.67
CA PHE A 118 -11.30 -11.62 -1.95
C PHE A 118 -10.16 -11.22 -1.01
N LEU A 119 -9.47 -10.14 -1.35
CA LEU A 119 -8.53 -9.46 -0.47
C LEU A 119 -9.17 -8.20 0.09
N MET A 120 -8.99 -7.94 1.39
CA MET A 120 -9.34 -6.68 2.01
C MET A 120 -8.08 -5.96 2.48
N ALA A 121 -7.81 -4.81 1.89
CA ALA A 121 -6.73 -3.91 2.30
C ALA A 121 -7.24 -2.94 3.35
N ILE A 122 -6.59 -2.88 4.52
CA ILE A 122 -7.04 -2.16 5.71
C ILE A 122 -5.99 -1.14 6.10
N GLU A 123 -6.40 0.11 6.31
CA GLU A 123 -5.49 1.21 6.59
C GLU A 123 -4.80 1.08 7.96
N THR A 124 -5.59 0.87 9.01
CA THR A 124 -5.12 0.95 10.39
C THR A 124 -4.87 -0.40 11.04
N GLY A 125 -3.82 -0.47 11.86
CA GLY A 125 -3.47 -1.70 12.59
C GLY A 125 -4.56 -2.11 13.58
N GLY A 126 -5.19 -1.15 14.25
CA GLY A 126 -6.24 -1.44 15.21
C GLY A 126 -7.46 -2.11 14.59
N MET A 127 -7.85 -1.71 13.38
CA MET A 127 -8.93 -2.37 12.63
C MET A 127 -8.50 -3.74 12.10
N PHE A 128 -7.29 -3.83 11.56
CA PHE A 128 -6.72 -5.10 11.11
C PHE A 128 -6.70 -6.16 12.24
N ASP A 129 -6.16 -5.79 13.40
CA ASP A 129 -6.10 -6.69 14.56
C ASP A 129 -7.51 -7.04 15.08
N ARG A 130 -8.47 -6.09 15.03
CA ARG A 130 -9.87 -6.32 15.41
C ARG A 130 -10.55 -7.35 14.52
N LEU A 131 -10.36 -7.26 13.22
CA LEU A 131 -10.95 -8.20 12.27
C LEU A 131 -10.39 -9.62 12.47
N ILE A 132 -9.09 -9.74 12.75
CA ILE A 132 -8.46 -11.03 13.07
C ILE A 132 -9.02 -11.61 14.39
N GLU A 133 -9.09 -10.81 15.44
CA GLU A 133 -9.65 -11.24 16.73
C GLU A 133 -11.10 -11.75 16.62
N ASN A 134 -11.87 -11.18 15.69
CA ASN A 134 -13.25 -11.58 15.41
C ASN A 134 -13.36 -12.76 14.41
N GLY A 135 -12.24 -13.29 13.90
CA GLY A 135 -12.25 -14.39 12.94
C GLY A 135 -12.81 -14.02 11.55
N PHE A 136 -12.78 -12.73 11.19
CA PHE A 136 -13.37 -12.23 9.96
C PHE A 136 -12.80 -12.89 8.70
N ASP A 137 -11.50 -13.16 8.69
CA ASP A 137 -10.81 -13.82 7.58
C ASP A 137 -11.31 -15.25 7.34
N GLU A 138 -11.68 -15.96 8.42
CA GLU A 138 -12.25 -17.32 8.35
C GLU A 138 -13.73 -17.30 7.97
N ASP A 139 -14.54 -16.46 8.63
CA ASP A 139 -15.99 -16.36 8.42
C ASP A 139 -16.35 -15.94 6.98
N TYR A 140 -15.59 -14.98 6.43
CA TYR A 140 -15.80 -14.47 5.08
C TYR A 140 -14.87 -15.07 4.03
N LYS A 141 -13.97 -15.97 4.44
CA LYS A 141 -12.93 -16.53 3.57
C LYS A 141 -12.20 -15.45 2.79
N CYS A 142 -11.55 -14.54 3.49
CA CYS A 142 -10.83 -13.44 2.86
C CYS A 142 -9.37 -13.37 3.30
N GLY A 143 -8.55 -12.71 2.49
CA GLY A 143 -7.23 -12.29 2.87
C GLY A 143 -7.27 -10.86 3.42
N LEU A 144 -6.70 -10.62 4.60
CA LEU A 144 -6.58 -9.29 5.20
C LEU A 144 -5.16 -8.77 5.00
N ILE A 145 -5.00 -7.55 4.51
CA ILE A 145 -3.71 -6.90 4.32
C ILE A 145 -3.69 -5.56 5.04
N HIS A 146 -2.83 -5.41 6.05
CA HIS A 146 -2.63 -4.16 6.75
C HIS A 146 -1.70 -3.25 5.97
N LEU A 147 -2.19 -2.09 5.50
CA LEU A 147 -1.47 -1.15 4.66
C LEU A 147 -0.40 -0.34 5.40
N LYS A 148 -0.54 -0.17 6.72
CA LYS A 148 0.29 0.72 7.56
C LYS A 148 0.20 2.18 7.13
N GLY A 149 -1.02 2.68 6.90
CA GLY A 149 -1.27 4.00 6.32
C GLY A 149 -0.99 4.01 4.82
N GLN A 150 -0.14 4.91 4.33
CA GLN A 150 0.23 4.94 2.91
C GLN A 150 0.98 3.66 2.51
N PRO A 151 0.42 2.82 1.62
CA PRO A 151 1.01 1.52 1.31
C PRO A 151 2.34 1.63 0.58
N ALA A 152 3.30 0.84 1.01
CA ALA A 152 4.59 0.69 0.35
C ALA A 152 4.42 0.13 -1.07
N ARG A 153 5.44 0.28 -1.92
CA ARG A 153 5.43 -0.26 -3.29
C ARG A 153 5.24 -1.78 -3.31
N SER A 154 5.93 -2.50 -2.43
CA SER A 154 5.80 -3.96 -2.30
C SER A 154 4.38 -4.38 -1.90
N THR A 155 3.72 -3.61 -1.03
CA THR A 155 2.31 -3.84 -0.65
C THR A 155 1.39 -3.70 -1.85
N ARG A 156 1.51 -2.62 -2.62
CA ARG A 156 0.71 -2.41 -3.83
C ARG A 156 1.00 -3.48 -4.89
N ARG A 157 2.28 -3.84 -5.04
CA ARG A 157 2.70 -4.86 -6.00
C ARG A 157 2.15 -6.25 -5.67
N ILE A 158 2.18 -6.69 -4.41
CA ILE A 158 1.65 -7.99 -4.03
C ILE A 158 0.12 -8.04 -4.17
N ILE A 159 -0.59 -6.97 -3.83
CA ILE A 159 -2.04 -6.86 -4.06
C ILE A 159 -2.35 -7.01 -5.54
N LYS A 160 -1.64 -6.28 -6.40
CA LYS A 160 -1.80 -6.35 -7.85
C LYS A 160 -1.52 -7.77 -8.37
N ARG A 161 -0.42 -8.40 -7.95
CA ARG A 161 -0.09 -9.77 -8.37
C ARG A 161 -1.19 -10.76 -7.99
N MET A 162 -1.72 -10.71 -6.76
CA MET A 162 -2.82 -11.57 -6.34
C MET A 162 -4.10 -11.30 -7.14
N ASN A 163 -4.38 -10.05 -7.47
CA ASN A 163 -5.50 -9.72 -8.35
C ASN A 163 -5.32 -10.26 -9.77
N GLU A 164 -4.13 -10.12 -10.36
CA GLU A 164 -3.89 -10.52 -11.75
C GLU A 164 -3.64 -12.03 -11.91
N GLU A 165 -2.84 -12.65 -11.02
CA GLU A 165 -2.47 -14.07 -11.14
C GLU A 165 -3.59 -15.01 -10.69
N TRP A 166 -4.46 -14.56 -9.78
CA TRP A 166 -5.55 -15.36 -9.20
C TRP A 166 -6.95 -14.85 -9.52
N ASP A 167 -7.07 -13.75 -10.26
CA ASP A 167 -8.35 -13.05 -10.50
C ASP A 167 -9.09 -12.71 -9.18
N LEU A 168 -8.32 -12.42 -8.14
CA LEU A 168 -8.83 -12.24 -6.80
C LEU A 168 -9.36 -10.82 -6.60
N PRO A 169 -10.66 -10.61 -6.32
CA PRO A 169 -11.21 -9.29 -6.06
C PRO A 169 -10.50 -8.58 -4.92
N VAL A 170 -10.32 -7.27 -5.05
CA VAL A 170 -9.68 -6.43 -4.04
C VAL A 170 -10.67 -5.38 -3.55
N VAL A 171 -10.91 -5.35 -2.24
CA VAL A 171 -11.65 -4.29 -1.56
C VAL A 171 -10.71 -3.52 -0.64
N VAL A 172 -10.94 -2.22 -0.52
CA VAL A 172 -10.07 -1.34 0.26
C VAL A 172 -10.91 -0.64 1.32
N PHE A 173 -10.60 -0.93 2.58
CA PHE A 173 -11.30 -0.39 3.74
C PHE A 173 -10.38 0.60 4.46
N LEU A 174 -10.76 1.85 4.46
CA LEU A 174 -9.96 3.00 4.91
C LEU A 174 -10.79 3.90 5.83
N ASP A 175 -10.13 4.89 6.41
CA ASP A 175 -10.81 5.96 7.12
C ASP A 175 -11.63 6.84 6.16
N GLY A 176 -12.66 7.50 6.67
CA GLY A 176 -13.49 8.44 5.93
C GLY A 176 -12.88 9.83 5.97
N ASP A 177 -11.77 10.05 5.26
CA ASP A 177 -11.10 11.33 5.17
C ASP A 177 -10.41 11.55 3.80
N PRO A 178 -10.03 12.77 3.43
CA PRO A 178 -9.42 13.05 2.12
C PRO A 178 -8.06 12.34 1.92
N TRP A 179 -7.31 12.08 2.99
CA TRP A 179 -6.00 11.42 2.88
C TRP A 179 -6.16 9.96 2.56
N SER A 180 -7.16 9.30 3.15
CA SER A 180 -7.55 7.92 2.86
C SER A 180 -8.07 7.76 1.44
N PHE A 181 -8.79 8.74 0.89
CA PHE A 181 -9.18 8.75 -0.53
C PHE A 181 -7.94 8.73 -1.44
N ARG A 182 -6.87 9.45 -1.09
CA ARG A 182 -5.60 9.42 -1.81
C ARG A 182 -4.87 8.09 -1.67
N ILE A 183 -4.99 7.44 -0.51
CA ILE A 183 -4.47 6.07 -0.32
C ILE A 183 -5.17 5.13 -1.29
N PHE A 184 -6.51 5.17 -1.36
CA PHE A 184 -7.25 4.39 -2.35
C PHE A 184 -6.80 4.70 -3.78
N ALA A 185 -6.74 5.97 -4.15
CA ALA A 185 -6.31 6.37 -5.49
C ALA A 185 -4.90 5.87 -5.84
N SER A 186 -4.00 5.78 -4.86
CA SER A 186 -2.65 5.23 -5.08
C SER A 186 -2.67 3.71 -5.33
N ILE A 187 -3.61 2.99 -4.71
CA ILE A 187 -3.80 1.55 -4.91
C ILE A 187 -4.49 1.29 -6.26
N ALA A 188 -5.59 1.98 -6.53
CA ALA A 188 -6.41 1.73 -7.71
C ALA A 188 -5.78 2.31 -9.00
N TYR A 189 -5.25 3.52 -8.95
CA TYR A 189 -4.84 4.27 -10.15
C TYR A 189 -3.36 4.64 -10.19
N GLY A 190 -2.64 4.42 -9.08
CA GLY A 190 -1.25 4.81 -8.93
C GLY A 190 -1.07 6.25 -8.41
N ALA A 191 0.18 6.60 -8.13
CA ALA A 191 0.54 7.93 -7.67
C ALA A 191 0.94 8.82 -8.85
N ILE A 192 0.48 10.08 -8.87
CA ILE A 192 0.76 11.03 -9.96
C ILE A 192 2.26 11.17 -10.19
N LYS A 193 3.03 11.33 -9.12
CA LYS A 193 4.49 11.51 -9.20
C LYS A 193 5.21 10.31 -9.81
N THR A 194 4.68 9.10 -9.63
CA THR A 194 5.25 7.85 -10.12
C THR A 194 4.35 7.17 -11.14
N ALA A 195 3.73 7.97 -12.02
CA ALA A 195 2.79 7.48 -13.02
C ALA A 195 3.40 6.44 -13.97
N HIS A 196 4.71 6.55 -14.26
CA HIS A 196 5.46 5.62 -15.12
C HIS A 196 5.51 4.18 -14.61
N ILE A 197 5.32 3.96 -13.31
CA ILE A 197 5.26 2.62 -12.72
C ILE A 197 3.86 2.18 -12.31
N SER A 198 2.83 2.96 -12.62
CA SER A 198 1.44 2.60 -12.28
C SER A 198 1.01 1.29 -12.91
N GLU A 199 1.51 0.96 -14.09
CA GLU A 199 1.29 -0.35 -14.73
C GLU A 199 1.71 -1.53 -13.85
N TYR A 200 2.74 -1.36 -13.02
CA TYR A 200 3.26 -2.41 -12.13
C TYR A 200 2.63 -2.43 -10.74
N LEU A 201 2.03 -1.31 -10.31
CA LEU A 201 1.60 -1.11 -8.92
C LEU A 201 0.11 -0.86 -8.73
N ALA A 202 -0.60 -0.39 -9.77
CA ALA A 202 -2.01 -0.06 -9.65
C ALA A 202 -2.91 -1.27 -9.88
N THR A 203 -4.01 -1.33 -9.13
CA THR A 203 -5.07 -2.34 -9.24
C THR A 203 -6.39 -1.65 -9.57
N PRO A 204 -6.68 -1.36 -10.86
CA PRO A 204 -7.85 -0.57 -11.26
C PRO A 204 -9.19 -1.20 -10.90
N SER A 205 -9.21 -2.52 -10.69
CA SER A 205 -10.40 -3.27 -10.27
C SER A 205 -10.67 -3.19 -8.78
N ALA A 206 -9.81 -2.53 -7.99
CA ALA A 206 -10.02 -2.37 -6.56
C ALA A 206 -11.28 -1.53 -6.29
N THR A 207 -12.05 -1.95 -5.29
CA THR A 207 -13.28 -1.29 -4.86
C THR A 207 -13.10 -0.63 -3.51
N TYR A 208 -13.50 0.63 -3.38
CA TYR A 208 -13.54 1.32 -2.09
C TYR A 208 -14.74 0.81 -1.29
N LEU A 209 -14.50 0.29 -0.09
CA LEU A 209 -15.54 -0.25 0.76
C LEU A 209 -16.13 0.80 1.72
N GLY A 210 -15.33 1.68 2.23
CA GLY A 210 -15.67 2.69 3.26
C GLY A 210 -14.42 3.12 4.02
N ILE A 211 -14.52 4.06 4.98
CA ILE A 211 -15.77 4.70 5.44
C ILE A 211 -16.18 5.82 4.48
N THR A 212 -17.42 5.84 4.09
CA THR A 212 -17.99 6.89 3.23
C THR A 212 -18.62 8.02 4.03
N ALA A 213 -18.93 9.14 3.38
CA ALA A 213 -19.73 10.20 3.98
C ALA A 213 -21.15 9.72 4.34
N ASP A 214 -21.71 8.81 3.53
CA ASP A 214 -22.99 8.14 3.79
C ASP A 214 -22.95 7.31 5.08
N ASP A 215 -21.85 6.56 5.31
CA ASP A 215 -21.68 5.75 6.52
C ASP A 215 -21.64 6.61 7.77
N ILE A 216 -20.95 7.76 7.73
CA ILE A 216 -20.91 8.71 8.85
C ILE A 216 -22.30 9.13 9.27
N LEU A 217 -23.18 9.42 8.29
CA LEU A 217 -24.55 9.83 8.55
C LEU A 217 -25.45 8.66 8.93
N ALA A 218 -25.41 7.57 8.17
CA ALA A 218 -26.32 6.42 8.34
C ALA A 218 -26.13 5.72 9.68
N TYR A 219 -24.86 5.63 10.13
CA TYR A 219 -24.52 4.99 11.40
C TYR A 219 -24.27 6.00 12.53
N ASP A 220 -24.52 7.30 12.32
CA ASP A 220 -24.23 8.35 13.30
C ASP A 220 -22.86 8.13 13.97
N LEU A 221 -21.82 7.94 13.16
CA LEU A 221 -20.49 7.61 13.64
C LEU A 221 -19.86 8.77 14.42
N PRO A 222 -19.10 8.51 15.49
CA PRO A 222 -18.23 9.51 16.07
C PRO A 222 -17.30 10.07 14.98
N ALA A 223 -17.35 11.37 14.78
CA ALA A 223 -16.69 12.04 13.68
C ALA A 223 -16.13 13.39 14.08
N ASP A 224 -14.99 13.76 13.54
CA ASP A 224 -14.34 15.06 13.73
C ASP A 224 -14.76 16.05 12.65
N GLU A 225 -14.77 17.34 12.99
CA GLU A 225 -14.96 18.41 12.01
C GLU A 225 -13.79 18.44 11.01
N LEU A 226 -14.10 18.70 9.74
CA LEU A 226 -13.06 18.88 8.72
C LEU A 226 -12.21 20.11 9.05
N SER A 227 -10.90 19.92 9.08
CA SER A 227 -9.96 21.04 9.19
C SER A 227 -9.89 21.82 7.86
N LYS A 228 -9.34 23.03 7.91
CA LYS A 228 -9.09 23.81 6.70
C LYS A 228 -8.25 23.04 5.67
N LYS A 229 -7.27 22.25 6.12
CA LYS A 229 -6.45 21.41 5.24
C LYS A 229 -7.24 20.28 4.60
N ASP A 230 -8.17 19.68 5.33
CA ASP A 230 -9.04 18.62 4.78
C ASP A 230 -9.94 19.20 3.68
N ILE A 231 -10.52 20.38 3.90
CA ILE A 231 -11.33 21.07 2.89
C ILE A 231 -10.52 21.44 1.65
N GLU A 232 -9.30 21.94 1.83
CA GLU A 232 -8.38 22.23 0.72
C GLU A 232 -8.02 20.95 -0.07
N ALA A 233 -7.81 19.83 0.64
CA ALA A 233 -7.51 18.53 0.03
C ALA A 233 -8.70 18.00 -0.78
N LEU A 234 -9.92 18.01 -0.23
CA LEU A 234 -11.14 17.59 -0.93
C LEU A 234 -11.40 18.43 -2.19
N ASN A 235 -11.22 19.75 -2.11
CA ASN A 235 -11.36 20.62 -3.28
C ASN A 235 -10.29 20.34 -4.35
N ALA A 236 -9.08 19.95 -3.96
CA ALA A 236 -8.06 19.53 -4.91
C ALA A 236 -8.42 18.18 -5.58
N GLU A 237 -9.00 17.25 -4.83
CA GLU A 237 -9.46 15.96 -5.33
C GLU A 237 -10.59 16.07 -6.35
N LEU A 238 -11.52 17.02 -6.19
CA LEU A 238 -12.55 17.30 -7.20
C LEU A 238 -11.98 17.67 -8.58
N SER A 239 -10.73 18.14 -8.62
CA SER A 239 -10.00 18.48 -9.85
C SER A 239 -9.01 17.41 -10.29
N ASP A 240 -8.82 16.35 -9.51
CA ASP A 240 -7.91 15.25 -9.81
C ASP A 240 -8.61 14.23 -10.72
N PRO A 241 -8.06 13.93 -11.92
CA PRO A 241 -8.69 12.98 -12.84
C PRO A 241 -8.89 11.58 -12.28
N ARG A 242 -8.19 11.18 -11.21
CA ARG A 242 -8.40 9.90 -10.55
C ARG A 242 -9.74 9.81 -9.80
N PHE A 243 -10.34 10.95 -9.47
CA PHE A 243 -11.66 11.08 -8.83
C PHE A 243 -12.72 11.66 -9.78
N ALA A 244 -12.52 11.56 -11.09
CA ALA A 244 -13.46 12.09 -12.09
C ALA A 244 -14.76 11.26 -12.20
N ASP A 245 -14.79 10.05 -11.67
CA ASP A 245 -16.02 9.22 -11.63
C ASP A 245 -17.09 9.90 -10.81
N GLY A 246 -18.36 9.79 -11.26
CA GLY A 246 -19.50 10.45 -10.64
C GLY A 246 -19.70 10.05 -9.17
N TRP A 247 -19.45 8.80 -8.83
CA TRP A 247 -19.54 8.32 -7.45
C TRP A 247 -18.51 9.04 -6.54
N TRP A 248 -17.25 9.21 -7.00
CA TRP A 248 -16.25 9.94 -6.23
C TRP A 248 -16.59 11.42 -6.08
N GLN A 249 -17.08 12.05 -7.16
CA GLN A 249 -17.52 13.45 -7.12
C GLN A 249 -18.64 13.62 -6.08
N ASP A 250 -19.62 12.70 -6.04
CA ASP A 250 -20.73 12.74 -5.08
C ASP A 250 -20.21 12.53 -3.65
N GLN A 251 -19.32 11.55 -3.39
CA GLN A 251 -18.77 11.31 -2.06
C GLN A 251 -17.94 12.48 -1.53
N ILE A 252 -17.10 13.08 -2.37
CA ILE A 252 -16.29 14.23 -1.98
C ILE A 252 -17.19 15.45 -1.67
N ASN A 253 -18.18 15.74 -2.54
CA ASN A 253 -19.12 16.84 -2.31
C ASN A 253 -19.96 16.60 -1.04
N MET A 254 -20.42 15.37 -0.81
CA MET A 254 -21.16 15.02 0.39
C MET A 254 -20.30 15.20 1.65
N MET A 255 -19.05 14.79 1.64
CA MET A 255 -18.13 15.01 2.77
C MET A 255 -17.91 16.49 3.04
N LEU A 256 -17.78 17.32 2.01
CA LEU A 256 -17.72 18.79 2.16
C LEU A 256 -18.99 19.39 2.75
N GLU A 257 -20.17 18.88 2.36
CA GLU A 257 -21.46 19.33 2.85
C GLU A 257 -21.68 18.94 4.31
N VAL A 258 -21.38 17.67 4.65
CA VAL A 258 -21.47 17.13 6.01
C VAL A 258 -20.46 17.81 6.95
N GLY A 259 -19.32 18.19 6.41
CA GLY A 259 -18.25 18.87 7.15
C GLY A 259 -17.52 17.99 8.17
N LYS A 260 -17.61 16.67 8.06
CA LYS A 260 -17.08 15.71 9.03
C LYS A 260 -16.25 14.63 8.37
N LYS A 261 -15.34 14.04 9.17
CA LYS A 261 -14.53 12.88 8.84
C LYS A 261 -14.54 11.88 9.99
N ALA A 262 -14.35 10.58 9.70
CA ALA A 262 -14.36 9.54 10.70
C ALA A 262 -13.27 8.50 10.46
N GLU A 263 -12.68 8.01 11.54
CA GLU A 263 -11.74 6.88 11.51
C GLU A 263 -12.51 5.54 11.50
N GLN A 264 -11.91 4.47 10.97
CA GLN A 264 -12.45 3.12 11.00
C GLN A 264 -12.84 2.67 12.42
N GLN A 265 -12.04 3.07 13.42
CA GLN A 265 -12.29 2.75 14.82
C GLN A 265 -13.60 3.35 15.37
N SER A 266 -14.19 4.34 14.71
CA SER A 266 -15.49 4.91 15.09
C SER A 266 -16.63 3.88 15.06
N LEU A 267 -16.48 2.82 14.26
CA LEU A 267 -17.42 1.68 14.23
C LEU A 267 -17.54 0.98 15.58
N ALA A 268 -16.51 1.01 16.41
CA ALA A 268 -16.52 0.43 17.76
C ALA A 268 -17.57 1.06 18.69
N LYS A 269 -18.21 2.19 18.30
CA LYS A 269 -19.39 2.73 18.97
C LYS A 269 -20.50 1.68 19.13
N TYR A 270 -20.62 0.78 18.20
CA TYR A 270 -21.66 -0.27 18.19
C TYR A 270 -21.21 -1.60 18.78
N GLY A 271 -20.01 -1.66 19.34
CA GLY A 271 -19.41 -2.87 19.92
C GLY A 271 -18.21 -3.35 19.12
N LEU A 272 -17.43 -4.21 19.74
CA LEU A 272 -16.17 -4.70 19.17
C LEU A 272 -16.37 -5.72 18.03
N ASP A 273 -17.59 -6.27 17.93
CA ASP A 273 -17.99 -7.25 16.91
C ASP A 273 -18.70 -6.57 15.71
N PHE A 274 -18.84 -5.23 15.75
CA PHE A 274 -19.49 -4.47 14.70
C PHE A 274 -18.47 -3.94 13.68
N VAL A 275 -18.33 -4.63 12.58
CA VAL A 275 -17.58 -4.18 11.40
C VAL A 275 -18.23 -4.70 10.13
#